data_65d815b6d2dc3d3a88d6e34dcf91d392
#
_entry.id   65d815b6d2dc3d3a88d6e34dcf91d392
#
_cell.length_a   1.000
_cell.length_b   1.000
_cell.length_c   1.000
_cell.angle_alpha   90.00
_cell.angle_beta   90.00
_cell.angle_gamma   90.00
#
_symmetry.space_group_name_H-M   'P 1'
#
loop_
_entity.id
_entity.type
_entity.pdbx_description
1 polymer ?
#
loop_
_entity_poly.entity_id
_entity_poly.type
_entity_poly.pdbx_seq_one_letter_code
_entity_poly.pdbx_strand_id
1 'polypeptide(L)'
;MLKKITLAFSLSFISLLANAEVTLTNTVFEVVTVTNSDGSSQDKWQQPDKLLPGERVGYQIEVTNQGTEAAADIVIANPIPENTVYQAGSAKGLNTLIEFSTDNGKTYAQASALFVEKEGERVLAEASDYSQLRWTLKQPLAAGDAVTVQYIVKIQ
;
A
#
# COMPACT_ATOMS: atom_id res chain seq x y z
N MET A 1 27.45 53.25 46.92
CA MET A 1 26.88 53.04 45.54
C MET A 1 26.83 51.52 45.28
N LEU A 2 25.66 50.89 45.42
CA LEU A 2 25.48 49.46 45.14
C LEU A 2 25.05 49.31 43.68
N LYS A 3 25.88 48.67 42.84
CA LYS A 3 25.51 48.31 41.46
C LYS A 3 24.65 47.05 41.50
N LYS A 4 23.38 47.15 41.09
CA LYS A 4 22.50 46.05 40.88
C LYS A 4 22.89 45.33 39.57
N ILE A 5 23.34 44.07 39.65
CA ILE A 5 23.60 43.22 38.48
C ILE A 5 22.29 42.49 38.18
N THR A 6 21.63 42.83 37.07
CA THR A 6 20.46 42.15 36.57
C THR A 6 20.94 40.98 35.71
N LEU A 7 20.74 39.74 36.21
CA LEU A 7 21.03 38.50 35.47
C LEU A 7 19.85 38.20 34.55
N ALA A 8 20.02 38.42 33.24
CA ALA A 8 19.04 38.05 32.23
C ALA A 8 19.13 36.55 31.96
N PHE A 9 18.11 35.80 32.38
CA PHE A 9 17.97 34.36 32.08
C PHE A 9 17.38 34.21 30.67
N SER A 10 18.24 33.92 29.69
CA SER A 10 17.82 33.64 28.33
C SER A 10 17.29 32.20 28.26
N LEU A 11 15.97 32.06 28.16
CA LEU A 11 15.30 30.78 27.95
C LEU A 11 15.40 30.42 26.46
N SER A 12 16.38 29.61 26.08
CA SER A 12 16.51 29.07 24.71
C SER A 12 15.42 28.01 24.52
N PHE A 13 14.40 28.35 23.76
CA PHE A 13 13.44 27.37 23.22
C PHE A 13 14.15 26.52 22.15
N ILE A 14 14.50 25.29 22.49
CA ILE A 14 14.88 24.26 21.51
C ILE A 14 13.59 23.74 20.91
N SER A 15 13.24 24.21 19.71
CA SER A 15 12.16 23.63 18.93
C SER A 15 12.62 22.26 18.42
N LEU A 16 12.18 21.18 19.06
CA LEU A 16 12.26 19.86 18.47
C LEU A 16 11.35 19.86 17.23
N LEU A 17 11.95 19.80 16.06
CA LEU A 17 11.23 19.56 14.82
C LEU A 17 10.77 18.10 14.86
N ALA A 18 9.51 17.89 15.19
CA ALA A 18 8.86 16.59 15.05
C ALA A 18 8.62 16.32 13.56
N ASN A 19 9.09 15.20 13.06
CA ASN A 19 8.95 14.78 11.67
C ASN A 19 8.24 13.43 11.62
N ALA A 20 7.28 13.28 10.72
CA ALA A 20 6.81 11.99 10.29
C ALA A 20 7.82 11.45 9.25
N GLU A 21 8.38 10.28 9.50
CA GLU A 21 9.28 9.58 8.58
C GLU A 21 8.65 8.24 8.22
N VAL A 22 8.08 8.16 7.02
CA VAL A 22 7.41 6.96 6.55
C VAL A 22 8.35 6.16 5.66
N THR A 23 8.58 4.90 6.04
CA THR A 23 9.34 3.93 5.25
C THR A 23 8.42 2.88 4.65
N LEU A 24 8.79 2.36 3.47
CA LEU A 24 8.03 1.37 2.74
C LEU A 24 8.93 0.18 2.41
N THR A 25 8.49 -1.02 2.79
CA THR A 25 9.15 -2.29 2.47
C THR A 25 8.22 -3.14 1.62
N ASN A 26 8.68 -3.54 0.44
CA ASN A 26 7.92 -4.43 -0.46
C ASN A 26 8.53 -5.83 -0.44
N THR A 27 7.72 -6.84 -0.14
CA THR A 27 8.12 -8.25 -0.14
C THR A 27 7.28 -9.02 -1.15
N VAL A 28 7.96 -9.87 -1.92
CA VAL A 28 7.35 -10.69 -2.98
C VAL A 28 7.26 -12.14 -2.48
N PHE A 29 6.13 -12.78 -2.75
CA PHE A 29 5.84 -14.16 -2.38
C PHE A 29 5.31 -14.95 -3.57
N GLU A 30 5.58 -16.24 -3.58
CA GLU A 30 4.79 -17.20 -4.33
C GLU A 30 3.50 -17.51 -3.55
N VAL A 31 2.36 -17.57 -4.24
CA VAL A 31 1.07 -17.88 -3.62
C VAL A 31 0.55 -19.21 -4.16
N VAL A 32 0.57 -20.24 -3.32
CA VAL A 32 0.08 -21.57 -3.67
C VAL A 32 -1.23 -21.87 -2.95
N THR A 33 -2.16 -22.55 -3.65
CA THR A 33 -3.37 -23.04 -3.00
C THR A 33 -3.08 -24.37 -2.35
N VAL A 34 -3.34 -24.49 -1.06
CA VAL A 34 -3.24 -25.73 -0.30
C VAL A 34 -4.64 -26.20 0.09
N THR A 35 -4.90 -27.49 -0.07
CA THR A 35 -6.15 -28.12 0.35
C THR A 35 -5.94 -28.78 1.72
N ASN A 36 -6.76 -28.40 2.68
CA ASN A 36 -6.72 -28.96 4.04
C ASN A 36 -7.41 -30.33 4.05
N SER A 37 -7.21 -31.08 5.13
CA SER A 37 -7.81 -32.41 5.33
C SER A 37 -9.34 -32.41 5.40
N ASP A 38 -9.97 -31.27 5.67
CA ASP A 38 -11.42 -31.06 5.67
C ASP A 38 -11.99 -30.72 4.28
N GLY A 39 -11.15 -30.66 3.24
CA GLY A 39 -11.51 -30.30 1.87
C GLY A 39 -11.55 -28.79 1.61
N SER A 40 -11.33 -27.94 2.59
CA SER A 40 -11.21 -26.51 2.39
C SER A 40 -9.89 -26.16 1.69
N SER A 41 -9.88 -25.05 0.93
CA SER A 41 -8.68 -24.57 0.28
C SER A 41 -8.31 -23.18 0.83
N GLN A 42 -7.01 -22.94 1.01
CA GLN A 42 -6.48 -21.65 1.43
C GLN A 42 -5.23 -21.28 0.66
N ASP A 43 -4.97 -20.00 0.53
CA ASP A 43 -3.74 -19.48 -0.06
C ASP A 43 -2.62 -19.46 0.97
N LYS A 44 -1.52 -20.13 0.64
CA LYS A 44 -0.27 -20.09 1.40
C LYS A 44 0.73 -19.20 0.68
N TRP A 45 1.25 -18.21 1.39
CA TRP A 45 2.29 -17.32 0.93
C TRP A 45 3.64 -17.86 1.38
N GLN A 46 4.57 -18.04 0.44
CA GLN A 46 5.90 -18.58 0.71
C GLN A 46 6.96 -17.86 -0.09
N GLN A 47 8.22 -18.01 0.32
CA GLN A 47 9.33 -17.45 -0.46
C GLN A 47 9.36 -18.07 -1.86
N PRO A 48 9.47 -17.25 -2.93
CA PRO A 48 9.55 -17.77 -4.28
C PRO A 48 10.91 -18.42 -4.50
N ASP A 49 10.93 -19.61 -5.11
CA ASP A 49 12.15 -20.20 -5.66
C ASP A 49 12.32 -19.76 -7.12
N LYS A 50 11.41 -20.17 -7.99
CA LYS A 50 11.37 -19.80 -9.39
C LYS A 50 9.92 -19.56 -9.81
N LEU A 51 9.65 -18.35 -10.29
CA LEU A 51 8.32 -17.98 -10.75
C LEU A 51 8.16 -18.27 -12.25
N LEU A 52 7.10 -18.98 -12.61
CA LEU A 52 6.79 -19.43 -13.97
C LEU A 52 5.45 -18.85 -14.46
N PRO A 53 5.23 -18.77 -15.78
CA PRO A 53 3.92 -18.42 -16.33
C PRO A 53 2.81 -19.31 -15.76
N GLY A 54 1.68 -18.69 -15.41
CA GLY A 54 0.54 -19.35 -14.79
C GLY A 54 0.56 -19.33 -13.25
N GLU A 55 1.70 -19.06 -12.62
CA GLU A 55 1.81 -18.98 -11.16
C GLU A 55 1.31 -17.65 -10.61
N ARG A 56 0.97 -17.66 -9.32
CA ARG A 56 0.48 -16.50 -8.61
C ARG A 56 1.58 -15.89 -7.75
N VAL A 57 1.70 -14.58 -7.82
CA VAL A 57 2.67 -13.78 -7.08
C VAL A 57 1.93 -12.84 -6.14
N GLY A 58 2.26 -12.90 -4.87
CA GLY A 58 1.75 -12.00 -3.85
C GLY A 58 2.74 -10.87 -3.56
N TYR A 59 2.26 -9.66 -3.50
CA TYR A 59 3.00 -8.49 -3.05
C TYR A 59 2.48 -8.05 -1.70
N GLN A 60 3.37 -7.95 -0.74
CA GLN A 60 3.09 -7.44 0.59
C GLN A 60 3.91 -6.17 0.81
N ILE A 61 3.23 -5.07 1.06
CA ILE A 61 3.84 -3.76 1.26
C ILE A 61 3.58 -3.35 2.70
N GLU A 62 4.64 -3.26 3.48
CA GLU A 62 4.61 -2.74 4.84
C GLU A 62 5.03 -1.27 4.84
N VAL A 63 4.22 -0.45 5.47
CA VAL A 63 4.46 0.98 5.64
C VAL A 63 4.58 1.26 7.12
N THR A 64 5.75 1.76 7.54
CA THR A 64 6.07 2.03 8.94
C THR A 64 6.33 3.52 9.13
N ASN A 65 5.72 4.12 10.14
CA ASN A 65 6.04 5.47 10.56
C ASN A 65 7.18 5.43 11.60
N GLN A 66 8.40 5.68 11.15
CA GLN A 66 9.59 5.73 12.02
C GLN A 66 9.80 7.11 12.67
N GLY A 67 8.96 8.08 12.34
CA GLY A 67 9.01 9.42 12.93
C GLY A 67 8.46 9.48 14.35
N THR A 68 8.41 10.69 14.89
CA THR A 68 7.93 10.98 16.26
C THR A 68 6.50 11.51 16.29
N GLU A 69 5.93 11.80 15.10
CA GLU A 69 4.57 12.32 14.95
C GLU A 69 3.73 11.40 14.07
N ALA A 70 2.40 11.47 14.21
CA ALA A 70 1.50 10.72 13.34
C ALA A 70 1.57 11.21 11.89
N ALA A 71 1.68 10.28 10.95
CA ALA A 71 1.68 10.55 9.52
C ALA A 71 0.25 10.47 8.97
N ALA A 72 -0.27 11.59 8.47
CA ALA A 72 -1.58 11.67 7.84
C ALA A 72 -1.47 11.52 6.31
N ASP A 73 -2.62 11.30 5.68
CA ASP A 73 -2.79 11.29 4.20
C ASP A 73 -1.85 10.32 3.47
N ILE A 74 -1.55 9.18 4.09
CA ILE A 74 -0.69 8.17 3.48
C ILE A 74 -1.44 7.51 2.32
N VAL A 75 -0.82 7.58 1.14
CA VAL A 75 -1.27 6.90 -0.09
C VAL A 75 -0.17 5.96 -0.56
N ILE A 76 -0.51 4.69 -0.73
CA ILE A 76 0.38 3.66 -1.24
C ILE A 76 -0.11 3.31 -2.65
N ALA A 77 0.65 3.64 -3.67
CA ALA A 77 0.35 3.27 -5.06
C ALA A 77 1.37 2.24 -5.55
N ASN A 78 0.88 1.22 -6.24
CA ASN A 78 1.74 0.18 -6.81
C ASN A 78 1.31 -0.18 -8.24
N PRO A 79 2.23 -0.18 -9.21
CA PRO A 79 1.92 -0.65 -10.55
C PRO A 79 1.68 -2.16 -10.53
N ILE A 80 0.79 -2.64 -11.40
CA ILE A 80 0.67 -4.05 -11.71
C ILE A 80 1.81 -4.39 -12.68
N PRO A 81 2.67 -5.36 -12.35
CA PRO A 81 3.84 -5.66 -13.17
C PRO A 81 3.45 -6.10 -14.60
N GLU A 82 4.30 -5.77 -15.55
CA GLU A 82 4.14 -6.23 -16.93
C GLU A 82 4.07 -7.76 -17.01
N ASN A 83 3.35 -8.29 -17.97
CA ASN A 83 3.10 -9.72 -18.15
C ASN A 83 2.44 -10.39 -16.95
N THR A 84 1.68 -9.61 -16.15
CA THR A 84 0.85 -10.15 -15.08
C THR A 84 -0.57 -9.60 -15.17
N VAL A 85 -1.51 -10.29 -14.54
CA VAL A 85 -2.90 -9.85 -14.38
C VAL A 85 -3.24 -9.84 -12.90
N TYR A 86 -3.83 -8.74 -12.43
CA TYR A 86 -4.34 -8.64 -11.07
C TYR A 86 -5.39 -9.72 -10.80
N GLN A 87 -5.29 -10.40 -9.66
CA GLN A 87 -6.32 -11.32 -9.21
C GLN A 87 -7.44 -10.55 -8.52
N ALA A 88 -8.63 -10.53 -9.13
CA ALA A 88 -9.78 -9.79 -8.61
C ALA A 88 -10.07 -10.14 -7.14
N GLY A 89 -10.31 -9.13 -6.32
CA GLY A 89 -10.62 -9.27 -4.90
C GLY A 89 -9.42 -9.61 -3.98
N SER A 90 -8.21 -9.70 -4.53
CA SER A 90 -7.02 -10.04 -3.73
C SER A 90 -6.41 -8.86 -2.97
N ALA A 91 -6.70 -7.63 -3.37
CA ALA A 91 -6.19 -6.45 -2.68
C ALA A 91 -6.80 -6.33 -1.28
N LYS A 92 -5.94 -6.21 -0.28
CA LYS A 92 -6.32 -6.06 1.14
C LYS A 92 -5.50 -4.97 1.80
N GLY A 93 -6.08 -4.33 2.80
CA GLY A 93 -5.45 -3.35 3.67
C GLY A 93 -6.43 -2.94 4.75
N LEU A 94 -6.02 -3.04 6.01
CA LEU A 94 -6.87 -2.65 7.13
C LEU A 94 -7.09 -1.13 7.13
N ASN A 95 -8.34 -0.69 7.29
CA ASN A 95 -8.71 0.73 7.32
C ASN A 95 -8.22 1.53 6.11
N THR A 96 -8.24 0.94 4.93
CA THR A 96 -7.86 1.60 3.68
C THR A 96 -9.05 1.75 2.73
N LEU A 97 -8.96 2.74 1.85
CA LEU A 97 -9.72 2.83 0.61
C LEU A 97 -8.87 2.21 -0.49
N ILE A 98 -9.42 1.24 -1.22
CA ILE A 98 -8.74 0.56 -2.33
C ILE A 98 -9.33 1.05 -3.63
N GLU A 99 -8.47 1.52 -4.52
CA GLU A 99 -8.84 2.03 -5.84
C GLU A 99 -7.88 1.51 -6.91
N PHE A 100 -8.34 1.50 -8.14
CA PHE A 100 -7.61 1.00 -9.29
C PHE A 100 -7.51 2.07 -10.37
N SER A 101 -6.52 1.93 -11.25
CA SER A 101 -6.32 2.77 -12.42
C SER A 101 -6.18 1.90 -13.66
N THR A 102 -6.70 2.37 -14.80
CA THR A 102 -6.55 1.77 -16.12
C THR A 102 -5.69 2.62 -17.05
N ASP A 103 -5.23 3.78 -16.58
CA ASP A 103 -4.53 4.82 -17.36
C ASP A 103 -3.14 5.17 -16.79
N ASN A 104 -2.48 4.15 -16.21
CA ASN A 104 -1.15 4.27 -15.59
C ASN A 104 -1.07 5.29 -14.46
N GLY A 105 -2.11 5.32 -13.61
CA GLY A 105 -2.13 6.13 -12.40
C GLY A 105 -2.53 7.59 -12.59
N LYS A 106 -3.06 7.97 -13.76
CA LYS A 106 -3.56 9.33 -13.97
C LYS A 106 -4.89 9.55 -13.24
N THR A 107 -5.77 8.55 -13.29
CA THR A 107 -7.06 8.56 -12.57
C THR A 107 -7.23 7.25 -11.79
N TYR A 108 -7.97 7.35 -10.69
CA TYR A 108 -8.27 6.19 -9.84
C TYR A 108 -9.74 6.18 -9.45
N ALA A 109 -10.32 4.98 -9.40
CA ALA A 109 -11.66 4.75 -8.89
C ALA A 109 -11.76 3.36 -8.22
N GLN A 110 -12.80 3.17 -7.41
CA GLN A 110 -13.14 1.84 -6.92
C GLN A 110 -13.54 0.94 -8.09
N ALA A 111 -13.32 -0.36 -7.98
CA ALA A 111 -13.60 -1.32 -9.04
C ALA A 111 -15.02 -1.22 -9.61
N SER A 112 -16.02 -0.93 -8.77
CA SER A 112 -17.42 -0.77 -9.17
C SER A 112 -17.74 0.54 -9.94
N ALA A 113 -16.79 1.47 -9.98
CA ALA A 113 -16.95 2.79 -10.60
C ALA A 113 -15.86 3.09 -11.66
N LEU A 114 -15.01 2.09 -11.96
CA LEU A 114 -13.95 2.23 -12.96
C LEU A 114 -14.43 1.67 -14.31
N PHE A 115 -14.40 2.50 -15.34
CA PHE A 115 -14.86 2.15 -16.67
C PHE A 115 -13.75 2.31 -17.69
N VAL A 116 -13.80 1.50 -18.74
CA VAL A 116 -12.95 1.58 -19.93
C VAL A 116 -13.82 1.62 -21.19
N GLU A 117 -13.22 2.07 -22.30
CA GLU A 117 -13.85 1.96 -23.62
C GLU A 117 -13.31 0.71 -24.32
N LYS A 118 -14.23 -0.22 -24.69
CA LYS A 118 -13.93 -1.41 -25.49
C LYS A 118 -14.88 -1.41 -26.68
N GLU A 119 -14.32 -1.47 -27.89
CA GLU A 119 -15.09 -1.51 -29.15
C GLU A 119 -16.10 -0.37 -29.32
N GLY A 120 -15.79 0.81 -28.72
CA GLY A 120 -16.67 2.00 -28.77
C GLY A 120 -17.76 2.01 -27.69
N GLU A 121 -17.79 1.03 -26.82
CA GLU A 121 -18.72 0.98 -25.68
C GLU A 121 -18.00 1.21 -24.35
N ARG A 122 -18.65 1.98 -23.48
CA ARG A 122 -18.16 2.19 -22.11
C ARG A 122 -18.62 1.05 -21.22
N VAL A 123 -17.66 0.20 -20.84
CA VAL A 123 -17.90 -0.98 -19.99
C VAL A 123 -17.16 -0.88 -18.65
N LEU A 124 -17.64 -1.61 -17.66
CA LEU A 124 -16.92 -1.71 -16.38
C LEU A 124 -15.55 -2.37 -16.61
N ALA A 125 -14.51 -1.77 -16.05
CA ALA A 125 -13.16 -2.31 -16.16
C ALA A 125 -13.04 -3.66 -15.42
N GLU A 126 -12.35 -4.59 -16.06
CA GLU A 126 -12.02 -5.90 -15.49
C GLU A 126 -10.61 -5.90 -14.89
N ALA A 127 -10.26 -6.93 -14.14
CA ALA A 127 -8.96 -7.07 -13.52
C ALA A 127 -7.78 -7.02 -14.51
N SER A 128 -8.00 -7.47 -15.74
CA SER A 128 -7.04 -7.40 -16.85
C SER A 128 -6.79 -6.00 -17.39
N ASP A 129 -7.72 -5.06 -17.12
CA ASP A 129 -7.60 -3.67 -17.57
C ASP A 129 -6.81 -2.80 -16.57
N TYR A 130 -6.59 -3.31 -15.37
CA TYR A 130 -5.94 -2.52 -14.32
C TYR A 130 -4.43 -2.43 -14.57
N SER A 131 -3.91 -1.22 -14.53
CA SER A 131 -2.48 -0.91 -14.65
C SER A 131 -1.82 -0.60 -13.31
N GLN A 132 -2.60 -0.08 -12.36
CA GLN A 132 -2.15 0.26 -11.02
C GLN A 132 -3.26 0.07 -10.01
N LEU A 133 -2.87 -0.09 -8.75
CA LEU A 133 -3.78 -0.01 -7.61
C LEU A 133 -3.17 0.90 -6.54
N ARG A 134 -4.05 1.47 -5.70
CA ARG A 134 -3.63 2.27 -4.56
C ARG A 134 -4.48 2.01 -3.33
N TRP A 135 -3.86 2.20 -2.19
CA TRP A 135 -4.52 2.23 -0.89
C TRP A 135 -4.36 3.63 -0.30
N THR A 136 -5.45 4.21 0.16
CA THR A 136 -5.43 5.44 0.95
C THR A 136 -5.81 5.10 2.37
N LEU A 137 -4.93 5.37 3.34
CA LEU A 137 -5.23 5.15 4.75
C LEU A 137 -6.35 6.12 5.19
N LYS A 138 -7.37 5.58 5.86
CA LYS A 138 -8.51 6.37 6.37
C LYS A 138 -8.19 7.08 7.67
N GLN A 139 -7.08 6.74 8.31
CA GLN A 139 -6.63 7.30 9.59
C GLN A 139 -5.13 7.54 9.55
N PRO A 140 -4.62 8.56 10.28
CA PRO A 140 -3.19 8.75 10.44
C PRO A 140 -2.51 7.52 11.03
N LEU A 141 -1.31 7.23 10.57
CA LEU A 141 -0.43 6.18 11.12
C LEU A 141 0.36 6.78 12.27
N ALA A 142 0.13 6.32 13.49
CA ALA A 142 0.81 6.83 14.67
C ALA A 142 2.32 6.60 14.61
N ALA A 143 3.08 7.37 15.37
CA ALA A 143 4.52 7.19 15.51
C ALA A 143 4.85 5.76 16.00
N GLY A 144 5.74 5.08 15.29
CA GLY A 144 6.15 3.70 15.59
C GLY A 144 5.19 2.62 15.08
N ASP A 145 4.01 2.98 14.55
CA ASP A 145 3.06 2.02 14.02
C ASP A 145 3.41 1.61 12.58
N ALA A 146 2.90 0.43 12.19
CA ALA A 146 3.00 -0.09 10.83
C ALA A 146 1.62 -0.55 10.31
N VAL A 147 1.43 -0.45 9.02
CA VAL A 147 0.29 -1.01 8.29
C VAL A 147 0.77 -1.83 7.11
N THR A 148 0.10 -2.96 6.88
CA THR A 148 0.40 -3.84 5.75
C THR A 148 -0.74 -3.83 4.76
N VAL A 149 -0.41 -3.65 3.48
CA VAL A 149 -1.33 -3.85 2.36
C VAL A 149 -0.78 -4.94 1.46
N GLN A 150 -1.65 -5.63 0.75
CA GLN A 150 -1.24 -6.75 -0.10
C GLN A 150 -2.16 -6.94 -1.30
N TYR A 151 -1.65 -7.56 -2.35
CA TYR A 151 -2.43 -8.01 -3.51
C TYR A 151 -1.75 -9.20 -4.19
N ILE A 152 -2.48 -9.86 -5.07
CA ILE A 152 -1.99 -11.00 -5.85
C ILE A 152 -2.14 -10.69 -7.33
N VAL A 153 -1.14 -11.12 -8.11
CA VAL A 153 -1.19 -11.16 -9.58
C VAL A 153 -0.93 -12.58 -10.06
N LYS A 154 -1.34 -12.87 -11.29
CA LYS A 154 -1.01 -14.10 -12.00
C LYS A 154 -0.08 -13.78 -13.16
N ILE A 155 1.03 -14.52 -13.28
CA ILE A 155 1.97 -14.40 -14.40
C ILE A 155 1.31 -14.96 -15.67
N GLN A 156 1.45 -14.25 -16.80
CA GLN A 156 0.94 -14.65 -18.12
C GLN A 156 1.95 -15.44 -18.93
#